data_7db534a51c0575f7c368a44dc33c2ab2
#
_entry.id   7db534a51c0575f7c368a44dc33c2ab2
#
_cell.length_a   1.000
_cell.length_b   1.000
_cell.length_c   1.000
_cell.angle_alpha   90.00
_cell.angle_beta   90.00
_cell.angle_gamma   90.00
#
_symmetry.space_group_name_H-M   'P 1'
#
loop_
_entity.id
_entity.type
_entity.pdbx_description
1 polymer ?
#
loop_
_entity_poly.entity_id
_entity_poly.type
_entity_poly.pdbx_seq_one_letter_code
_entity_poly.pdbx_strand_id
1 'polypeptide(L)'
;MRRTEVVNQISQAIRRVAPTATAILYGSEARGDAREDSDIDVLILLDGDKMTLKREMDVTGPLNEIEWQTGVLISPTVMLRKQWENMPFKTPFYINVMNEGIRI
;
A
#
# COMPACT_ATOMS: atom_id res chain seq x y z
N MET A 1 1.16 -15.19 -13.62
CA MET A 1 2.07 -14.16 -13.11
C MET A 1 2.28 -14.37 -11.63
N ARG A 2 3.49 -14.26 -11.14
CA ARG A 2 3.81 -14.43 -9.73
C ARG A 2 3.41 -13.18 -8.94
N ARG A 3 2.88 -13.37 -7.76
CA ARG A 3 2.46 -12.25 -6.89
C ARG A 3 3.65 -11.38 -6.49
N THR A 4 4.85 -11.95 -6.32
CA THR A 4 6.06 -11.18 -6.03
C THR A 4 6.40 -10.18 -7.14
N GLU A 5 6.16 -10.54 -8.40
CA GLU A 5 6.34 -9.62 -9.52
C GLU A 5 5.36 -8.46 -9.46
N VAL A 6 4.11 -8.74 -9.06
CA VAL A 6 3.10 -7.69 -8.88
C VAL A 6 3.49 -6.76 -7.73
N VAL A 7 3.96 -7.30 -6.61
CA VAL A 7 4.47 -6.50 -5.48
C VAL A 7 5.62 -5.59 -5.93
N ASN A 8 6.53 -6.10 -6.73
CA ASN A 8 7.63 -5.29 -7.28
C ASN A 8 7.13 -4.17 -8.19
N GLN A 9 6.14 -4.44 -9.03
CA GLN A 9 5.51 -3.42 -9.87
C GLN A 9 4.85 -2.33 -9.02
N ILE A 10 4.16 -2.73 -7.95
CA ILE A 10 3.54 -1.78 -7.00
C ILE A 10 4.62 -0.88 -6.39
N SER A 11 5.69 -1.47 -5.88
CA SER A 11 6.78 -0.72 -5.27
C SER A 11 7.39 0.28 -6.24
N GLN A 12 7.67 -0.14 -7.46
CA GLN A 12 8.25 0.73 -8.49
C GLN A 12 7.30 1.86 -8.89
N ALA A 13 6.01 1.56 -9.02
CA ALA A 13 5.00 2.57 -9.37
C ALA A 13 4.91 3.65 -8.29
N ILE A 14 4.90 3.24 -7.02
CA ILE A 14 4.84 4.20 -5.90
C ILE A 14 6.11 5.07 -5.87
N ARG A 15 7.28 4.49 -6.04
CA ARG A 15 8.54 5.24 -6.06
C ARG A 15 8.59 6.26 -7.19
N ARG A 16 7.98 5.94 -8.32
CA ARG A 16 7.96 6.85 -9.48
C ARG A 16 7.09 8.07 -9.24
N VAL A 17 5.91 7.89 -8.65
CA VAL A 17 4.94 8.99 -8.47
C VAL A 17 5.07 9.67 -7.12
N ALA A 18 5.62 9.00 -6.11
CA ALA A 18 5.78 9.53 -4.76
C ALA A 18 7.08 9.01 -4.14
N PRO A 19 8.25 9.55 -4.58
CA PRO A 19 9.55 8.99 -4.21
C PRO A 19 9.87 9.03 -2.71
N THR A 20 9.21 9.92 -1.94
CA THR A 20 9.42 10.01 -0.50
C THR A 20 8.40 9.22 0.31
N ALA A 21 7.43 8.59 -0.35
CA ALA A 21 6.41 7.80 0.33
C ALA A 21 7.00 6.54 0.95
N THR A 22 6.34 6.07 2.01
CA THR A 22 6.62 4.74 2.58
C THR A 22 5.49 3.81 2.14
N ALA A 23 5.85 2.66 1.61
CA ALA A 23 4.89 1.64 1.23
C ALA A 23 5.11 0.40 2.10
N ILE A 24 4.04 -0.09 2.71
CA ILE A 24 4.08 -1.23 3.63
C ILE A 24 3.07 -2.27 3.18
N LEU A 25 3.57 -3.45 2.86
CA LEU A 25 2.76 -4.61 2.55
C LEU A 25 2.25 -5.19 3.87
N TYR A 26 0.95 -5.52 3.95
CA TYR A 26 0.39 -6.17 5.14
C TYR A 26 -0.65 -7.20 4.72
N GLY A 27 -1.29 -7.84 5.68
CA GLY A 27 -2.29 -8.85 5.40
C GLY A 27 -1.69 -10.17 4.91
N SER A 28 -2.46 -10.93 4.15
CA SER A 28 -2.08 -12.29 3.75
C SER A 28 -0.81 -12.34 2.93
N GLU A 29 -0.55 -11.35 2.09
CA GLU A 29 0.67 -11.31 1.28
C GLU A 29 1.90 -11.16 2.17
N ALA A 30 1.84 -10.29 3.18
CA ALA A 30 2.94 -10.08 4.11
C ALA A 30 3.16 -11.32 5.00
N ARG A 31 2.09 -11.98 5.40
CA ARG A 31 2.19 -13.20 6.22
C ARG A 31 2.65 -14.42 5.43
N GLY A 32 2.58 -14.39 4.09
CA GLY A 32 2.96 -15.52 3.26
C GLY A 32 1.86 -16.57 3.10
N ASP A 33 0.61 -16.25 3.49
CA ASP A 33 -0.52 -17.18 3.35
C ASP A 33 -1.54 -16.74 2.31
N ALA A 34 -1.14 -15.84 1.40
CA ALA A 34 -2.01 -15.37 0.33
C ALA A 34 -2.35 -16.49 -0.65
N ARG A 35 -3.61 -16.48 -1.09
CA ARG A 35 -4.09 -17.33 -2.19
C ARG A 35 -4.05 -16.53 -3.48
N GLU A 36 -4.27 -17.23 -4.60
CA GLU A 36 -4.28 -16.57 -5.93
C GLU A 36 -5.32 -15.45 -6.01
N ASP A 37 -6.46 -15.61 -5.34
CA ASP A 37 -7.56 -14.66 -5.33
C ASP A 37 -7.50 -13.68 -4.17
N SER A 38 -6.47 -13.73 -3.34
CA SER A 38 -6.31 -12.77 -2.24
C SER A 38 -5.90 -11.40 -2.76
N ASP A 39 -6.41 -10.34 -2.12
CA ASP A 39 -5.97 -8.97 -2.41
C ASP A 39 -4.55 -8.76 -1.91
N ILE A 40 -3.81 -7.90 -2.58
CA ILE A 40 -2.55 -7.39 -2.06
C ILE A 40 -2.84 -6.11 -1.30
N ASP A 41 -2.69 -6.15 0.02
CA ASP A 41 -2.94 -5.02 0.90
C ASP A 41 -1.68 -4.19 1.06
N VAL A 42 -1.76 -2.91 0.73
CA VAL A 42 -0.61 -2.01 0.84
C VAL A 42 -1.02 -0.69 1.48
N LEU A 43 -0.26 -0.27 2.49
CA LEU A 43 -0.41 1.03 3.13
C LEU A 43 0.63 1.97 2.54
N ILE A 44 0.19 3.14 2.11
CA ILE A 44 1.05 4.15 1.48
C ILE A 44 0.99 5.41 2.31
N LEU A 45 2.12 5.81 2.88
CA LEU A 45 2.24 6.99 3.73
C LEU A 45 2.89 8.11 2.93
N LEU A 46 2.15 9.19 2.75
CA LEU A 46 2.59 10.37 2.02
C LEU A 46 3.03 11.46 2.97
N ASP A 47 4.05 12.20 2.59
CA ASP A 47 4.49 13.38 3.34
C ASP A 47 3.57 14.57 3.06
N GLY A 48 3.62 15.57 3.92
CA GLY A 48 2.85 16.79 3.79
C GLY A 48 1.77 16.94 4.86
N ASP A 49 1.04 18.06 4.77
CA ASP A 49 0.07 18.45 5.79
C ASP A 49 -1.37 18.18 5.38
N LYS A 50 -1.61 17.93 4.10
CA LYS A 50 -2.96 17.83 3.58
C LYS A 50 -3.08 16.73 2.54
N MET A 51 -4.06 15.87 2.73
CA MET A 51 -4.46 14.90 1.73
C MET A 51 -5.50 15.53 0.82
N THR A 52 -5.27 15.42 -0.48
CA THR A 52 -6.25 15.84 -1.49
C THR A 52 -6.64 14.63 -2.34
N LEU A 53 -7.80 14.70 -2.95
CA LEU A 53 -8.25 13.65 -3.87
C LEU A 53 -7.23 13.45 -4.99
N LYS A 54 -6.68 14.56 -5.51
CA LYS A 54 -5.67 14.49 -6.57
C LYS A 54 -4.43 13.71 -6.12
N ARG A 55 -3.91 14.01 -4.94
CA ARG A 55 -2.74 13.30 -4.41
C ARG A 55 -3.01 11.82 -4.25
N GLU A 56 -4.17 11.49 -3.72
CA GLU A 56 -4.57 10.09 -3.55
C GLU A 56 -4.67 9.39 -4.91
N MET A 57 -5.32 10.00 -5.89
CA MET A 57 -5.48 9.44 -7.23
C MET A 57 -4.16 9.32 -7.99
N ASP A 58 -3.23 10.25 -7.77
CA ASP A 58 -1.90 10.17 -8.38
C ASP A 58 -1.15 8.89 -7.95
N VAL A 59 -1.43 8.40 -6.76
CA VAL A 59 -0.84 7.18 -6.23
C VAL A 59 -1.66 5.95 -6.61
N THR A 60 -2.99 6.01 -6.44
CA THR A 60 -3.85 4.84 -6.68
C THR A 60 -4.05 4.55 -8.17
N GLY A 61 -3.97 5.56 -9.03
CA GLY A 61 -4.15 5.37 -10.47
C GLY A 61 -3.20 4.33 -11.06
N PRO A 62 -1.87 4.47 -10.88
CA PRO A 62 -0.92 3.47 -11.34
C PRO A 62 -1.16 2.06 -10.76
N LEU A 63 -1.64 1.98 -9.52
CA LEU A 63 -1.95 0.70 -8.89
C LEU A 63 -3.19 0.05 -9.53
N ASN A 64 -4.19 0.84 -9.85
CA ASN A 64 -5.37 0.37 -10.57
C ASN A 64 -4.99 -0.17 -11.94
N GLU A 65 -4.04 0.46 -12.60
CA GLU A 65 -3.55 -0.01 -13.89
C GLU A 65 -2.82 -1.35 -13.77
N ILE A 66 -2.02 -1.54 -12.75
CA ILE A 66 -1.37 -2.81 -12.46
C ILE A 66 -2.42 -3.90 -12.22
N GLU A 67 -3.43 -3.61 -11.41
CA GLU A 67 -4.54 -4.53 -11.15
C GLU A 67 -5.23 -4.93 -12.45
N TRP A 68 -5.52 -3.96 -13.31
CA TRP A 68 -6.15 -4.20 -14.59
C TRP A 68 -5.31 -5.09 -15.51
N GLN A 69 -3.99 -4.85 -15.56
CA GLN A 69 -3.08 -5.59 -16.43
C GLN A 69 -2.78 -7.00 -15.93
N THR A 70 -2.72 -7.18 -14.62
CA THR A 70 -2.29 -8.45 -14.02
C THR A 70 -3.43 -9.34 -13.57
N GLY A 71 -4.61 -8.77 -13.36
CA GLY A 71 -5.75 -9.49 -12.80
C GLY A 71 -5.64 -9.73 -11.29
N VAL A 72 -4.58 -9.21 -10.65
CA VAL A 72 -4.40 -9.35 -9.20
C VAL A 72 -5.01 -8.14 -8.51
N LEU A 73 -5.93 -8.36 -7.57
CA LEU A 73 -6.58 -7.28 -6.85
C LEU A 73 -5.59 -6.60 -5.89
N ILE A 74 -5.62 -5.27 -5.88
CA ILE A 74 -4.76 -4.45 -5.03
C ILE A 74 -5.65 -3.57 -4.18
N SER A 75 -5.47 -3.63 -2.86
CA SER A 75 -6.24 -2.83 -1.90
C SER A 75 -5.33 -1.80 -1.25
N PRO A 76 -5.21 -0.59 -1.83
CA PRO A 76 -4.35 0.44 -1.27
C PRO A 76 -5.09 1.24 -0.19
N THR A 77 -4.38 1.57 0.86
CA THR A 77 -4.81 2.56 1.85
C THR A 77 -3.78 3.68 1.83
N VAL A 78 -4.22 4.89 1.51
CA VAL A 78 -3.33 6.06 1.40
C VAL A 78 -3.62 6.99 2.56
N MET A 79 -2.58 7.33 3.32
CA MET A 79 -2.69 8.21 4.48
C MET A 79 -1.50 9.18 4.50
N LEU A 80 -1.66 10.28 5.21
CA LEU A 80 -0.52 11.13 5.53
C LEU A 80 0.32 10.44 6.60
N ARG A 81 1.63 10.50 6.45
CA ARG A 81 2.57 9.98 7.46
C ARG A 81 2.30 10.56 8.83
N LYS A 82 1.98 11.87 8.90
CA LYS A 82 1.64 12.54 10.14
C LYS A 82 0.44 11.92 10.85
N GLN A 83 -0.58 11.56 10.09
CA GLN A 83 -1.78 10.92 10.65
C GLN A 83 -1.45 9.56 11.22
N TRP A 84 -0.66 8.78 10.50
CA TRP A 84 -0.24 7.45 10.93
C TRP A 84 0.59 7.50 12.22
N GLU A 85 1.57 8.40 12.26
CA GLU A 85 2.48 8.51 13.40
C GLU A 85 1.84 9.12 14.65
N ASN A 86 0.77 9.91 14.49
CA ASN A 86 0.13 10.63 15.58
C ASN A 86 -1.27 10.11 15.89
N MET A 87 -1.57 8.86 15.57
CA MET A 87 -2.87 8.28 15.87
C MET A 87 -3.09 8.22 17.38
N PRO A 88 -4.20 8.80 17.88
CA PRO A 88 -4.47 8.81 19.32
C PRO A 88 -4.79 7.43 19.88
N PHE A 89 -5.28 6.53 19.04
CA PHE A 89 -5.64 5.16 19.42
C PHE A 89 -4.95 4.17 18.50
N LYS A 90 -4.44 3.10 19.09
CA LYS A 90 -3.86 1.98 18.32
C LYS A 90 -4.99 1.03 17.93
N THR A 91 -5.52 1.23 16.73
CA THR A 91 -6.57 0.36 16.19
C THR A 91 -6.02 -1.03 15.87
N PRO A 92 -6.89 -2.05 15.72
CA PRO A 92 -6.45 -3.35 15.25
C PRO A 92 -5.69 -3.27 13.92
N PHE A 93 -6.11 -2.41 13.01
CA PHE A 93 -5.40 -2.17 11.74
C PHE A 93 -3.96 -1.70 11.99
N TYR A 94 -3.79 -0.69 12.83
CA TYR A 94 -2.46 -0.18 13.19
C TYR A 94 -1.58 -1.30 13.76
N ILE A 95 -2.12 -2.05 14.71
CA ILE A 95 -1.40 -3.13 15.39
C ILE A 95 -0.98 -4.20 14.38
N ASN A 96 -1.88 -4.60 13.49
CA ASN A 96 -1.58 -5.61 12.49
C ASN A 96 -0.48 -5.16 11.54
N VAL A 97 -0.54 -3.91 11.07
CA VAL A 97 0.50 -3.37 10.18
C VAL A 97 1.84 -3.32 10.88
N MET A 98 1.87 -2.88 12.14
CA MET A 98 3.13 -2.80 12.90
C MET A 98 3.73 -4.16 13.19
N ASN A 99 2.90 -5.20 13.37
CA ASN A 99 3.37 -6.54 13.70
C ASN A 99 3.78 -7.35 12.47
N GLU A 100 3.08 -7.22 11.36
CA GLU A 100 3.28 -8.07 10.18
C GLU A 100 3.73 -7.31 8.94
N GLY A 101 3.76 -5.98 8.97
CA GLY A 101 4.04 -5.16 7.80
C GLY A 101 5.45 -5.32 7.28
N ILE A 102 5.60 -5.31 5.96
CA ILE A 102 6.88 -5.40 5.26
C ILE A 102 7.01 -4.18 4.37
N ARG A 103 8.06 -3.40 4.57
CA ARG A 103 8.33 -2.26 3.68
C ARG A 103 8.76 -2.77 2.29
N ILE A 104 8.19 -2.15 1.28
CA ILE A 104 8.49 -2.51 -0.11
C ILE A 104 8.99 -1.35 -0.95
#